data_456cba1e423062380198d3102e0699a4
#
_entry.id   456cba1e423062380198d3102e0699a4
#
_cell.length_a   1.000
_cell.length_b   1.000
_cell.length_c   1.000
_cell.angle_alpha   90.00
_cell.angle_beta   90.00
_cell.angle_gamma   90.00
#
_symmetry.space_group_name_H-M   'P 1'
#
loop_
_entity.id
_entity.type
_entity.pdbx_description
1 polymer ?
#
loop_
_entity_poly.entity_id
_entity_poly.type
_entity_poly.pdbx_seq_one_letter_code
_entity_poly.pdbx_strand_id
1 'polypeptide(L)'
;MERALVEAHRRRPQAIGVQIGFNDAQARRIFAGSDFTLMPSRFEPCGLSQMYAQRFGSLPIGHQTGGLAETITDGETGFLFPQPSTESFLGGIRRAFSTYMAKDRLDSMRRSAMARSFSWDLSAACYGALYRKTVSP
;
A
#
# COMPACT_ATOMS: atom_id res chain seq x y z
N MET A 1 -9.74 -8.23 16.51
CA MET A 1 -9.17 -8.53 15.16
C MET A 1 -8.09 -9.62 15.26
N GLU A 2 -7.04 -9.46 16.07
CA GLU A 2 -5.94 -10.44 16.20
C GLU A 2 -6.41 -11.87 16.48
N ARG A 3 -7.34 -12.06 17.44
CA ARG A 3 -7.91 -13.40 17.74
C ARG A 3 -8.53 -14.07 16.51
N ALA A 4 -9.20 -13.30 15.66
CA ALA A 4 -9.82 -13.85 14.44
C ALA A 4 -8.75 -14.29 13.42
N LEU A 5 -7.64 -13.55 13.30
CA LEU A 5 -6.53 -13.92 12.43
C LEU A 5 -5.82 -15.18 12.93
N VAL A 6 -5.55 -15.27 14.24
CA VAL A 6 -4.98 -16.48 14.86
C VAL A 6 -5.85 -17.68 14.64
N GLU A 7 -7.17 -17.53 14.79
CA GLU A 7 -8.12 -18.62 14.54
C GLU A 7 -8.15 -19.02 13.06
N ALA A 8 -8.07 -18.06 12.15
CA ALA A 8 -7.99 -18.34 10.71
C ALA A 8 -6.70 -19.12 10.36
N HIS A 9 -5.57 -18.75 10.95
CA HIS A 9 -4.32 -19.51 10.83
C HIS A 9 -4.47 -20.95 11.33
N ARG A 10 -5.06 -21.14 12.52
CA ARG A 10 -5.27 -22.50 13.08
C ARG A 10 -6.09 -23.38 12.15
N ARG A 11 -7.10 -22.83 11.50
CA ARG A 11 -7.97 -23.57 10.54
C ARG A 11 -7.25 -23.87 9.22
N ARG A 12 -6.34 -23.02 8.77
CA ARG A 12 -5.63 -23.15 7.48
C ARG A 12 -4.15 -22.79 7.58
N PRO A 13 -3.36 -23.55 8.35
CA PRO A 13 -1.95 -23.18 8.63
C PRO A 13 -1.07 -23.18 7.39
N GLN A 14 -1.43 -23.94 6.35
CA GLN A 14 -0.68 -23.98 5.09
C GLN A 14 -1.01 -22.80 4.15
N ALA A 15 -2.09 -22.08 4.40
CA ALA A 15 -2.56 -20.98 3.54
C ALA A 15 -2.50 -19.61 4.23
N ILE A 16 -2.50 -19.58 5.55
CA ILE A 16 -2.58 -18.34 6.33
C ILE A 16 -1.45 -18.33 7.34
N GLY A 17 -0.45 -17.46 7.13
CA GLY A 17 0.58 -17.12 8.12
C GLY A 17 0.15 -15.95 8.97
N VAL A 18 0.39 -15.99 10.27
CA VAL A 18 0.11 -14.87 11.19
C VAL A 18 1.32 -14.58 12.03
N GLN A 19 1.75 -13.33 11.99
CA GLN A 19 2.76 -12.77 12.86
C GLN A 19 2.15 -11.60 13.64
N ILE A 20 2.20 -11.67 14.96
CA ILE A 20 1.75 -10.61 15.85
C ILE A 20 2.98 -9.92 16.46
N GLY A 21 2.91 -8.60 16.55
CA GLY A 21 3.98 -7.75 17.04
C GLY A 21 4.77 -7.08 15.91
N PHE A 22 5.69 -6.21 16.31
CA PHE A 22 6.52 -5.44 15.39
C PHE A 22 7.87 -6.15 15.17
N ASN A 23 8.19 -6.41 13.89
CA ASN A 23 9.50 -6.89 13.46
C ASN A 23 9.82 -6.32 12.07
N ASP A 24 10.71 -5.32 12.03
CA ASP A 24 11.05 -4.60 10.80
C ASP A 24 11.65 -5.54 9.72
N ALA A 25 12.58 -6.41 10.11
CA ALA A 25 13.21 -7.33 9.17
C ALA A 25 12.19 -8.29 8.53
N GLN A 26 11.24 -8.78 9.32
CA GLN A 26 10.20 -9.66 8.84
C GLN A 26 9.17 -8.90 7.97
N ALA A 27 8.79 -7.68 8.36
CA ALA A 27 7.90 -6.85 7.57
C ALA A 27 8.46 -6.60 6.16
N ARG A 28 9.75 -6.30 6.05
CA ARG A 28 10.42 -6.12 4.74
C ARG A 28 10.40 -7.41 3.91
N ARG A 29 10.60 -8.56 4.52
CA ARG A 29 10.51 -9.86 3.82
C ARG A 29 9.09 -10.15 3.33
N ILE A 30 8.08 -9.79 4.12
CA ILE A 30 6.67 -9.92 3.73
C ILE A 30 6.37 -9.00 2.54
N PHE A 31 6.76 -7.73 2.57
CA PHE A 31 6.59 -6.84 1.42
C PHE A 31 7.31 -7.37 0.17
N ALA A 32 8.55 -7.82 0.31
CA ALA A 32 9.33 -8.32 -0.82
C ALA A 32 8.78 -9.63 -1.41
N GLY A 33 8.10 -10.44 -0.60
CA GLY A 33 7.54 -11.73 -1.01
C GLY A 33 6.06 -11.71 -1.36
N SER A 34 5.37 -10.56 -1.21
CA SER A 34 3.93 -10.47 -1.48
C SER A 34 3.64 -9.76 -2.80
N ASP A 35 2.60 -10.20 -3.49
CA ASP A 35 2.09 -9.54 -4.70
C ASP A 35 1.25 -8.30 -4.36
N PHE A 36 0.51 -8.36 -3.26
CA PHE A 36 -0.39 -7.30 -2.81
C PHE A 36 -0.29 -7.10 -1.30
N THR A 37 -0.47 -5.86 -0.86
CA THR A 37 -0.56 -5.46 0.55
C THR A 37 -1.93 -4.86 0.84
N LEU A 38 -2.67 -5.45 1.78
CA LEU A 38 -4.01 -4.98 2.14
C LEU A 38 -3.95 -3.88 3.19
N MET A 39 -4.56 -2.73 2.91
CA MET A 39 -4.62 -1.57 3.80
C MET A 39 -6.06 -1.05 3.96
N PRO A 40 -6.95 -1.82 4.65
CA PRO A 40 -8.35 -1.45 4.83
C PRO A 40 -8.54 -0.45 5.98
N SER A 41 -7.65 0.51 6.12
CA SER A 41 -7.74 1.56 7.15
C SER A 41 -8.99 2.40 6.94
N ARG A 42 -9.75 2.66 8.00
CA ARG A 42 -10.89 3.59 7.95
C ARG A 42 -10.43 5.03 7.79
N PHE A 43 -9.32 5.35 8.43
CA PHE A 43 -8.61 6.62 8.34
C PHE A 43 -7.11 6.36 8.42
N GLU A 44 -6.33 7.02 7.55
CA GLU A 44 -4.87 6.89 7.51
C GLU A 44 -4.25 8.27 7.24
N PRO A 45 -3.73 8.96 8.26
CA PRO A 45 -3.19 10.31 8.09
C PRO A 45 -2.05 10.39 7.07
N CYS A 46 -1.16 9.41 7.10
CA CYS A 46 0.01 9.33 6.22
C CYS A 46 0.19 7.90 5.72
N GLY A 47 0.54 6.98 6.61
CA GLY A 47 0.91 5.60 6.32
C GLY A 47 2.30 5.50 5.70
N LEU A 48 3.11 4.58 6.21
CA LEU A 48 4.41 4.23 5.62
C LEU A 48 4.35 2.87 4.92
N SER A 49 3.47 1.99 5.39
CA SER A 49 3.39 0.61 4.90
C SER A 49 3.10 0.52 3.40
N GLN A 50 2.22 1.38 2.85
CA GLN A 50 1.95 1.40 1.40
C GLN A 50 3.13 1.93 0.60
N MET A 51 3.93 2.85 1.16
CA MET A 51 5.14 3.34 0.49
C MET A 51 6.20 2.24 0.44
N TYR A 52 6.40 1.53 1.56
CA TYR A 52 7.28 0.36 1.59
C TYR A 52 6.80 -0.74 0.65
N ALA A 53 5.50 -1.08 0.68
CA ALA A 53 4.92 -2.06 -0.22
C ALA A 53 5.23 -1.73 -1.68
N GLN A 54 4.94 -0.50 -2.12
CA GLN A 54 5.26 -0.02 -3.47
C GLN A 54 6.75 -0.15 -3.79
N ARG A 55 7.63 0.24 -2.87
CA ARG A 55 9.09 0.16 -3.06
C ARG A 55 9.57 -1.28 -3.25
N PHE A 56 8.93 -2.25 -2.64
CA PHE A 56 9.22 -3.68 -2.80
C PHE A 56 8.43 -4.35 -3.94
N GLY A 57 7.62 -3.60 -4.69
CA GLY A 57 6.81 -4.14 -5.80
C GLY A 57 5.54 -4.88 -5.35
N SER A 58 5.18 -4.80 -4.07
CA SER A 58 3.89 -5.25 -3.55
C SER A 58 2.85 -4.14 -3.76
N LEU A 59 1.82 -4.41 -4.57
CA LEU A 59 0.84 -3.38 -4.90
C LEU A 59 -0.17 -3.20 -3.75
N PRO A 60 -0.29 -2.01 -3.16
CA PRO A 60 -1.24 -1.76 -2.09
C PRO A 60 -2.69 -1.78 -2.60
N ILE A 61 -3.58 -2.36 -1.80
CA ILE A 61 -5.04 -2.29 -1.96
C ILE A 61 -5.56 -1.52 -0.75
N GLY A 62 -5.82 -0.22 -0.92
CA GLY A 62 -6.09 0.72 0.17
C GLY A 62 -7.46 1.38 0.07
N HIS A 63 -8.01 1.77 1.24
CA HIS A 63 -9.15 2.69 1.29
C HIS A 63 -8.72 4.08 0.81
N GLN A 64 -9.55 4.72 -0.01
CA GLN A 64 -9.29 6.06 -0.56
C GLN A 64 -9.46 7.12 0.52
N THR A 65 -8.49 7.22 1.43
CA THR A 65 -8.50 8.16 2.55
C THR A 65 -7.10 8.67 2.87
N GLY A 66 -6.99 9.94 3.27
CA GLY A 66 -5.75 10.57 3.72
C GLY A 66 -4.53 10.19 2.90
N GLY A 67 -3.45 9.81 3.56
CA GLY A 67 -2.18 9.48 2.91
C GLY A 67 -2.24 8.31 1.94
N LEU A 68 -3.22 7.40 2.04
CA LEU A 68 -3.40 6.34 1.03
C LEU A 68 -3.86 6.93 -0.31
N ALA A 69 -4.79 7.89 -0.28
CA ALA A 69 -5.28 8.55 -1.48
C ALA A 69 -4.21 9.42 -2.18
N GLU A 70 -3.25 9.95 -1.40
CA GLU A 70 -2.15 10.77 -1.93
C GLU A 70 -0.97 9.96 -2.46
N THR A 71 -0.73 8.79 -1.87
CA THR A 71 0.46 7.98 -2.16
C THR A 71 0.21 6.80 -3.09
N ILE A 72 -1.04 6.45 -3.36
CA ILE A 72 -1.44 5.40 -4.29
C ILE A 72 -2.14 6.03 -5.49
N THR A 73 -1.65 5.76 -6.69
CA THR A 73 -2.36 6.09 -7.94
C THR A 73 -3.17 4.87 -8.37
N ASP A 74 -4.51 4.99 -8.34
CA ASP A 74 -5.41 3.88 -8.61
C ASP A 74 -5.22 3.29 -10.00
N GLY A 75 -5.04 1.98 -10.07
CA GLY A 75 -4.81 1.25 -11.32
C GLY A 75 -3.42 1.41 -11.94
N GLU A 76 -2.52 2.18 -11.29
CA GLU A 76 -1.14 2.40 -11.74
C GLU A 76 -0.11 1.93 -10.72
N THR A 77 -0.21 2.37 -9.46
CA THR A 77 0.73 1.99 -8.40
C THR A 77 0.09 1.17 -7.28
N GLY A 78 -1.19 0.87 -7.40
CA GLY A 78 -1.99 0.10 -6.47
C GLY A 78 -3.47 0.20 -6.81
N PHE A 79 -4.32 -0.15 -5.86
CA PHE A 79 -5.77 -0.10 -6.02
C PHE A 79 -6.39 0.66 -4.85
N LEU A 80 -7.28 1.60 -5.17
CA LEU A 80 -8.07 2.33 -4.18
C LEU A 80 -9.53 1.88 -4.22
N PHE A 81 -10.14 1.73 -3.06
CA PHE A 81 -11.57 1.49 -2.93
C PHE A 81 -12.21 2.66 -2.16
N PRO A 82 -13.37 3.20 -2.64
CA PRO A 82 -13.87 4.50 -2.21
C PRO A 82 -14.63 4.49 -0.87
N GLN A 83 -15.15 3.35 -0.43
CA GLN A 83 -15.98 3.27 0.77
C GLN A 83 -15.38 2.33 1.81
N PRO A 84 -15.38 2.66 3.12
CA PRO A 84 -14.87 1.79 4.19
C PRO A 84 -15.86 0.64 4.50
N SER A 85 -16.29 -0.06 3.44
CA SER A 85 -17.21 -1.19 3.51
C SER A 85 -16.57 -2.48 3.00
N THR A 86 -17.07 -3.60 3.47
CA THR A 86 -16.62 -4.93 3.02
C THR A 86 -16.81 -5.11 1.51
N GLU A 87 -17.92 -4.64 0.96
CA GLU A 87 -18.22 -4.75 -0.46
C GLU A 87 -17.21 -3.97 -1.31
N SER A 88 -16.94 -2.72 -0.94
CA SER A 88 -15.98 -1.86 -1.63
C SER A 88 -14.56 -2.44 -1.56
N PHE A 89 -14.15 -2.95 -0.39
CA PHE A 89 -12.87 -3.61 -0.20
C PHE A 89 -12.74 -4.88 -1.06
N LEU A 90 -13.76 -5.73 -1.10
CA LEU A 90 -13.78 -6.92 -1.97
C LEU A 90 -13.74 -6.52 -3.45
N GLY A 91 -14.35 -5.41 -3.83
CA GLY A 91 -14.23 -4.83 -5.16
C GLY A 91 -12.77 -4.53 -5.53
N GLY A 92 -12.03 -3.88 -4.64
CA GLY A 92 -10.60 -3.63 -4.78
C GLY A 92 -9.78 -4.92 -4.94
N ILE A 93 -10.07 -5.92 -4.11
CA ILE A 93 -9.41 -7.24 -4.18
C ILE A 93 -9.69 -7.92 -5.53
N ARG A 94 -10.93 -7.92 -6.01
CA ARG A 94 -11.29 -8.52 -7.31
C ARG A 94 -10.53 -7.86 -8.47
N ARG A 95 -10.40 -6.54 -8.46
CA ARG A 95 -9.59 -5.79 -9.44
C ARG A 95 -8.12 -6.22 -9.41
N ALA A 96 -7.55 -6.36 -8.22
CA ALA A 96 -6.19 -6.83 -8.03
C ALA A 96 -6.00 -8.25 -8.58
N PHE A 97 -6.92 -9.17 -8.31
CA PHE A 97 -6.87 -10.53 -8.86
C PHE A 97 -7.00 -10.56 -10.38
N SER A 98 -7.85 -9.72 -10.98
CA SER A 98 -7.92 -9.60 -12.44
C SER A 98 -6.59 -9.12 -13.03
N THR A 99 -5.91 -8.19 -12.35
CA THR A 99 -4.58 -7.72 -12.75
C THR A 99 -3.52 -8.81 -12.56
N TYR A 100 -3.59 -9.60 -11.50
CA TYR A 100 -2.68 -10.72 -11.25
C TYR A 100 -2.68 -11.75 -12.38
N MET A 101 -3.84 -11.99 -12.98
CA MET A 101 -3.99 -12.90 -14.13
C MET A 101 -3.45 -12.30 -15.44
N ALA A 102 -3.27 -10.97 -15.51
CA ALA A 102 -2.71 -10.25 -16.66
C ALA A 102 -1.26 -9.83 -16.36
N LYS A 103 -0.31 -10.75 -16.55
CA LYS A 103 1.10 -10.61 -16.12
C LYS A 103 1.75 -9.32 -16.59
N ASP A 104 1.60 -8.95 -17.87
CA ASP A 104 2.21 -7.73 -18.42
C ASP A 104 1.70 -6.47 -17.71
N ARG A 105 0.42 -6.45 -17.35
CA ARG A 105 -0.19 -5.37 -16.61
C ARG A 105 0.34 -5.33 -15.16
N LEU A 106 0.42 -6.48 -14.51
CA LEU A 106 0.96 -6.59 -13.16
C LEU A 106 2.40 -6.07 -13.11
N ASP A 107 3.23 -6.50 -14.05
CA ASP A 107 4.65 -6.10 -14.13
C ASP A 107 4.80 -4.60 -14.46
N SER A 108 3.93 -4.06 -15.30
CA SER A 108 3.89 -2.62 -15.57
C SER A 108 3.55 -1.83 -14.31
N MET A 109 2.51 -2.23 -13.58
CA MET A 109 2.11 -1.59 -12.32
C MET A 109 3.22 -1.69 -11.25
N ARG A 110 3.88 -2.84 -11.12
CA ARG A 110 5.02 -3.00 -10.21
C ARG A 110 6.16 -2.05 -10.53
N ARG A 111 6.53 -1.93 -11.81
CA ARG A 111 7.57 -0.96 -12.24
C ARG A 111 7.17 0.47 -11.90
N SER A 112 5.93 0.87 -12.17
CA SER A 112 5.42 2.19 -11.82
C SER A 112 5.47 2.44 -10.31
N ALA A 113 5.03 1.47 -9.51
CA ALA A 113 5.06 1.55 -8.05
C ALA A 113 6.48 1.68 -7.50
N MET A 114 7.41 0.84 -7.97
CA MET A 114 8.81 0.84 -7.53
C MET A 114 9.58 2.09 -7.96
N ALA A 115 9.20 2.70 -9.08
CA ALA A 115 9.80 3.94 -9.58
C ALA A 115 9.35 5.17 -8.79
N ARG A 116 8.30 5.07 -7.99
CA ARG A 116 7.79 6.18 -7.20
C ARG A 116 8.78 6.56 -6.11
N SER A 117 9.14 7.84 -6.07
CA SER A 117 10.03 8.37 -5.04
C SER A 117 9.22 8.98 -3.90
N PHE A 118 9.54 8.57 -2.68
CA PHE A 118 9.05 9.13 -1.43
C PHE A 118 10.21 9.74 -0.61
N SER A 119 11.28 10.19 -1.30
CA SER A 119 12.46 10.74 -0.63
C SER A 119 12.19 12.14 -0.07
N TRP A 120 12.95 12.50 0.94
CA TRP A 120 12.94 13.83 1.53
C TRP A 120 13.38 14.93 0.54
N ASP A 121 14.11 14.60 -0.51
CA ASP A 121 14.58 15.58 -1.51
C ASP A 121 13.41 16.30 -2.19
N LEU A 122 12.33 15.57 -2.50
CA LEU A 122 11.12 16.16 -3.07
C LEU A 122 10.43 17.10 -2.07
N SER A 123 10.26 16.65 -0.83
CA SER A 123 9.66 17.47 0.23
C SER A 123 10.52 18.69 0.53
N ALA A 124 11.83 18.54 0.65
CA ALA A 124 12.76 19.63 0.88
C ALA A 124 12.73 20.68 -0.25
N ALA A 125 12.61 20.24 -1.50
CA ALA A 125 12.48 21.15 -2.64
C ALA A 125 11.16 21.98 -2.55
N CYS A 126 10.04 21.33 -2.18
CA CYS A 126 8.75 22.01 -1.99
C CYS A 126 8.81 23.03 -0.84
N TYR A 127 9.37 22.65 0.31
CA TYR A 127 9.57 23.58 1.43
C TYR A 127 10.50 24.73 1.06
N GLY A 128 11.60 24.47 0.35
CA GLY A 128 12.49 25.51 -0.13
C GLY A 128 11.81 26.50 -1.09
N ALA A 129 10.92 26.00 -1.95
CA ALA A 129 10.12 26.87 -2.82
C ALA A 129 9.13 27.75 -2.04
N LEU A 130 8.48 27.15 -1.01
CA LEU A 130 7.57 27.88 -0.13
C LEU A 130 8.28 29.00 0.63
N TYR A 131 9.44 28.69 1.23
CA TYR A 131 10.23 29.70 1.97
C TYR A 131 10.70 30.83 1.06
N ARG A 132 11.16 30.54 -0.16
CA ARG A 132 11.51 31.60 -1.12
C ARG A 132 10.33 32.53 -1.43
N LYS A 133 9.12 32.00 -1.57
CA LYS A 133 7.90 32.79 -1.79
C LYS A 133 7.55 33.72 -0.62
N THR A 134 7.82 33.28 0.61
CA THR A 134 7.45 34.04 1.83
C THR A 134 8.48 35.10 2.20
N VAL A 135 9.73 34.98 1.76
CA VAL A 135 10.83 35.92 2.09
C VAL A 135 11.13 36.88 0.95
N SER A 136 10.56 36.67 -0.25
CA SER A 136 10.69 37.65 -1.34
C SER A 136 9.74 38.83 -1.07
N PRO A 137 10.25 40.09 -1.05
CA PRO A 137 9.43 41.26 -0.81
C PRO A 137 8.38 41.47 -1.90
#